data_cc53f91a5eb6e7aa58930750125e52d1
#
_entry.id   cc53f91a5eb6e7aa58930750125e52d1
#
_cell.length_a   1.000
_cell.length_b   1.000
_cell.length_c   1.000
_cell.angle_alpha   90.00
_cell.angle_beta   90.00
_cell.angle_gamma   90.00
#
_symmetry.space_group_name_H-M   'P 1'
#
loop_
_entity.id
_entity.type
_entity.pdbx_description
1 polymer ?
#
loop_
_entity_poly.entity_id
_entity_poly.type
_entity_poly.pdbx_seq_one_letter_code
_entity_poly.pdbx_strand_id
1 'polypeptide(L)'
;MNHLPHWWQNGVIYQIYPKSFQDTTGSGTGDLRGVTSRLDYLQKLGVDAIWLTPFYVSPQVDNGYDVANYTAIDPSYGTMADFDALVTEAKARGIRIVLDMVLNHTSTEHEWFRQSLNKESPYRQFYIWRDGEPDALPNNWRSKFGGNAWQWHADSGQYYLHLFAIEQADLNWENPAVRAELKKVCEFWADRGVDGLRLDVVNLISKDQTFPCDLDGDGRRFYTDGPRVHEFLQEMSRDVFTPRNLMTVGEMSSTSLEHCQQYAALDGRELSMTFNFHHLKVDYPGGEKWTLARPDYVALKALFRHWQQGMHNRAWNALFWCNHDQPRIVSRFGDEGEYRVTAAKMLAMVLHGMQGTPYIYQGEEIGMTNPHFSSISDYRDVESHNMFIERAAQGQSPDELLAILASKSRDNSRTPMPWHAGENGGFSDGEPWIGLGDNYREINVEAALADPDSVFYTYQQLITLRKTLPLLTWGDYEDLLPEHPSLWCYRRQWQGQTLVVAANLSRELQAWQPAEAPGEWKMIISNYAETTPRPTGLTLRPFEAIWWLQG
;
A
#
# COMPACT_ATOMS: atom_id res chain seq x y z
N MET A 1 -1.57 -6.18 32.86
CA MET A 1 -2.74 -5.29 32.68
C MET A 1 -3.27 -5.54 31.28
N ASN A 2 -4.53 -5.98 31.14
CA ASN A 2 -5.16 -6.11 29.82
C ASN A 2 -5.47 -4.69 29.31
N HIS A 3 -4.55 -4.09 28.58
CA HIS A 3 -4.87 -2.89 27.83
C HIS A 3 -5.82 -3.28 26.69
N LEU A 4 -6.96 -2.61 26.61
CA LEU A 4 -7.83 -2.73 25.43
C LEU A 4 -7.02 -2.27 24.22
N PRO A 5 -7.06 -3.00 23.11
CA PRO A 5 -6.35 -2.59 21.91
C PRO A 5 -6.94 -1.29 21.34
N HIS A 6 -6.10 -0.48 20.70
CA HIS A 6 -6.61 0.55 19.81
C HIS A 6 -7.41 -0.11 18.68
N TRP A 7 -8.42 0.59 18.14
CA TRP A 7 -9.30 0.02 17.11
C TRP A 7 -8.51 -0.54 15.89
N TRP A 8 -7.37 0.04 15.58
CA TRP A 8 -6.53 -0.38 14.45
C TRP A 8 -5.62 -1.58 14.78
N GLN A 9 -5.39 -1.91 16.04
CA GLN A 9 -4.53 -3.04 16.43
C GLN A 9 -5.19 -4.40 16.17
N ASN A 10 -6.50 -4.50 16.36
CA ASN A 10 -7.28 -5.69 16.02
C ASN A 10 -8.24 -5.47 14.84
N GLY A 11 -8.16 -4.31 14.19
CA GLY A 11 -8.94 -3.95 13.02
C GLY A 11 -8.26 -4.33 11.71
N VAL A 12 -9.01 -4.18 10.63
CA VAL A 12 -8.57 -4.38 9.24
C VAL A 12 -8.99 -3.17 8.43
N ILE A 13 -8.08 -2.68 7.59
CA ILE A 13 -8.30 -1.50 6.75
C ILE A 13 -8.40 -1.93 5.28
N TYR A 14 -9.40 -1.44 4.58
CA TYR A 14 -9.60 -1.69 3.16
C TYR A 14 -9.15 -0.46 2.36
N GLN A 15 -8.24 -0.65 1.41
CA GLN A 15 -7.80 0.41 0.55
C GLN A 15 -8.68 0.52 -0.69
N ILE A 16 -9.18 1.72 -0.92
CA ILE A 16 -9.93 2.09 -2.13
C ILE A 16 -9.09 3.00 -3.00
N TYR A 17 -9.00 2.65 -4.29
CA TYR A 17 -8.52 3.50 -5.36
C TYR A 17 -9.75 4.13 -6.03
N PRO A 18 -10.17 5.36 -5.64
CA PRO A 18 -11.49 5.90 -6.02
C PRO A 18 -11.70 5.96 -7.52
N LYS A 19 -10.66 6.26 -8.27
CA LYS A 19 -10.68 6.35 -9.73
C LYS A 19 -11.15 5.06 -10.41
N SER A 20 -10.94 3.92 -9.76
CA SER A 20 -11.26 2.58 -10.29
C SER A 20 -12.21 1.77 -9.40
N PHE A 21 -12.97 2.39 -8.51
CA PHE A 21 -13.86 1.65 -7.62
C PHE A 21 -15.29 1.57 -8.13
N GLN A 22 -15.98 2.71 -8.29
CA GLN A 22 -17.33 2.79 -8.87
C GLN A 22 -17.57 4.17 -9.45
N ASP A 23 -17.97 4.24 -10.71
CA ASP A 23 -18.40 5.45 -11.40
C ASP A 23 -19.94 5.58 -11.34
N THR A 24 -20.45 6.73 -10.93
CA THR A 24 -21.88 7.03 -10.87
C THR A 24 -22.34 8.04 -11.90
N THR A 25 -21.43 8.61 -12.70
CA THR A 25 -21.71 9.70 -13.66
C THR A 25 -21.60 9.28 -15.11
N GLY A 26 -21.06 8.09 -15.39
CA GLY A 26 -20.77 7.62 -16.75
C GLY A 26 -19.53 8.27 -17.37
N SER A 27 -18.69 8.92 -16.57
CA SER A 27 -17.45 9.57 -17.04
C SER A 27 -16.32 8.58 -17.38
N GLY A 28 -16.42 7.34 -16.91
CA GLY A 28 -15.35 6.34 -16.97
C GLY A 28 -14.37 6.43 -15.83
N THR A 29 -14.53 7.38 -14.93
CA THR A 29 -13.73 7.59 -13.71
C THR A 29 -14.61 7.38 -12.49
N GLY A 30 -14.16 6.55 -11.54
CA GLY A 30 -14.84 6.36 -10.26
C GLY A 30 -14.93 7.64 -9.44
N ASP A 31 -15.88 7.70 -8.53
CA ASP A 31 -16.18 8.91 -7.75
C ASP A 31 -16.58 8.60 -6.30
N LEU A 32 -16.71 9.65 -5.47
CA LEU A 32 -17.02 9.52 -4.05
C LEU A 32 -18.42 8.97 -3.80
N ARG A 33 -19.40 9.32 -4.64
CA ARG A 33 -20.74 8.72 -4.57
C ARG A 33 -20.71 7.23 -4.86
N GLY A 34 -19.81 6.80 -5.75
CA GLY A 34 -19.55 5.40 -6.04
C GLY A 34 -19.03 4.66 -4.81
N VAL A 35 -18.09 5.24 -4.07
CA VAL A 35 -17.63 4.67 -2.81
C VAL A 35 -18.79 4.54 -1.82
N THR A 36 -19.57 5.58 -1.63
CA THR A 36 -20.75 5.57 -0.75
C THR A 36 -21.74 4.47 -1.12
N SER A 37 -21.98 4.26 -2.41
CA SER A 37 -22.90 3.23 -2.92
C SER A 37 -22.45 1.78 -2.61
N ARG A 38 -21.17 1.57 -2.27
CA ARG A 38 -20.60 0.24 -1.99
C ARG A 38 -20.27 0.01 -0.52
N LEU A 39 -20.65 0.90 0.37
CA LEU A 39 -20.38 0.76 1.81
C LEU A 39 -21.05 -0.47 2.43
N ASP A 40 -22.22 -0.89 1.96
CA ASP A 40 -22.89 -2.11 2.43
C ASP A 40 -22.08 -3.37 2.10
N TYR A 41 -21.44 -3.41 0.93
CA TYR A 41 -20.50 -4.46 0.54
C TYR A 41 -19.30 -4.52 1.50
N LEU A 42 -18.72 -3.37 1.82
CA LEU A 42 -17.57 -3.27 2.72
C LEU A 42 -17.95 -3.63 4.16
N GLN A 43 -19.16 -3.25 4.61
CA GLN A 43 -19.69 -3.66 5.91
C GLN A 43 -19.88 -5.18 5.96
N LYS A 44 -20.37 -5.80 4.91
CA LYS A 44 -20.51 -7.26 4.79
C LYS A 44 -19.15 -7.96 4.86
N LEU A 45 -18.12 -7.42 4.22
CA LEU A 45 -16.75 -7.93 4.34
C LEU A 45 -16.25 -7.85 5.78
N GLY A 46 -16.61 -6.81 6.52
CA GLY A 46 -16.34 -6.64 7.93
C GLY A 46 -15.17 -5.72 8.27
N VAL A 47 -14.69 -4.93 7.31
CA VAL A 47 -13.57 -4.00 7.53
C VAL A 47 -13.92 -2.89 8.51
N ASP A 48 -12.91 -2.39 9.24
CA ASP A 48 -13.08 -1.38 10.28
C ASP A 48 -12.88 0.05 9.77
N ALA A 49 -12.15 0.17 8.69
CA ALA A 49 -11.87 1.46 8.06
C ALA A 49 -11.64 1.30 6.56
N ILE A 50 -11.82 2.39 5.83
CA ILE A 50 -11.41 2.51 4.42
C ILE A 50 -10.35 3.58 4.31
N TRP A 51 -9.29 3.28 3.54
CA TRP A 51 -8.29 4.24 3.12
C TRP A 51 -8.54 4.61 1.66
N LEU A 52 -8.75 5.90 1.40
CA LEU A 52 -8.94 6.47 0.07
C LEU A 52 -7.62 7.06 -0.42
N THR A 53 -7.17 6.68 -1.62
CA THR A 53 -6.07 7.37 -2.28
C THR A 53 -6.52 8.78 -2.70
N PRO A 54 -5.59 9.70 -3.07
CA PRO A 54 -5.94 11.11 -3.22
C PRO A 54 -7.05 11.37 -4.23
N PHE A 55 -8.01 12.18 -3.83
CA PHE A 55 -9.14 12.71 -4.63
C PHE A 55 -9.19 14.23 -4.64
N TYR A 56 -8.12 14.86 -4.19
CA TYR A 56 -7.95 16.33 -4.19
C TYR A 56 -7.78 16.87 -5.59
N VAL A 57 -7.97 18.17 -5.78
CA VAL A 57 -7.70 18.82 -7.07
C VAL A 57 -6.29 18.50 -7.54
N SER A 58 -6.18 17.93 -8.74
CA SER A 58 -4.93 17.43 -9.30
C SER A 58 -4.97 17.43 -10.83
N PRO A 59 -3.85 17.79 -11.50
CA PRO A 59 -3.70 17.60 -12.93
C PRO A 59 -3.63 16.12 -13.36
N GLN A 60 -3.55 15.18 -12.42
CA GLN A 60 -3.52 13.73 -12.65
C GLN A 60 -2.26 13.23 -13.40
N VAL A 61 -1.14 13.91 -13.30
CA VAL A 61 0.14 13.44 -13.86
C VAL A 61 0.58 12.14 -13.18
N ASP A 62 0.42 12.05 -11.86
CA ASP A 62 0.66 10.86 -11.06
C ASP A 62 -0.64 10.38 -10.37
N ASN A 63 -1.75 10.39 -11.12
CA ASN A 63 -3.05 9.87 -10.68
C ASN A 63 -3.49 10.36 -9.29
N GLY A 64 -3.31 11.66 -9.01
CA GLY A 64 -3.74 12.33 -7.79
C GLY A 64 -2.63 12.57 -6.78
N TYR A 65 -1.48 11.94 -6.90
CA TYR A 65 -0.32 12.21 -6.02
C TYR A 65 0.43 13.49 -6.36
N ASP A 66 0.03 14.18 -7.41
CA ASP A 66 0.39 15.55 -7.77
C ASP A 66 -0.75 16.48 -7.33
N VAL A 67 -0.76 16.85 -6.05
CA VAL A 67 -1.85 17.62 -5.43
C VAL A 67 -1.71 19.10 -5.75
N ALA A 68 -2.75 19.70 -6.37
CA ALA A 68 -2.82 21.13 -6.66
C ALA A 68 -3.58 21.93 -5.62
N ASN A 69 -4.50 21.31 -4.86
CA ASN A 69 -5.21 21.93 -3.74
C ASN A 69 -5.60 20.84 -2.73
N TYR A 70 -4.99 20.87 -1.55
CA TYR A 70 -5.20 19.87 -0.50
C TYR A 70 -6.59 19.90 0.15
N THR A 71 -7.31 21.01 0.07
CA THR A 71 -8.58 21.21 0.80
C THR A 71 -9.79 21.33 -0.12
N ALA A 72 -9.63 20.97 -1.37
CA ALA A 72 -10.70 20.91 -2.35
C ALA A 72 -10.72 19.54 -3.06
N ILE A 73 -11.91 19.10 -3.41
CA ILE A 73 -12.11 17.85 -4.12
C ILE A 73 -12.04 18.12 -5.62
N ASP A 74 -11.31 17.28 -6.35
CA ASP A 74 -11.28 17.36 -7.80
C ASP A 74 -12.70 17.09 -8.34
N PRO A 75 -13.21 17.94 -9.25
CA PRO A 75 -14.57 17.79 -9.79
C PRO A 75 -14.85 16.41 -10.42
N SER A 76 -13.81 15.72 -10.88
CA SER A 76 -13.95 14.35 -11.43
C SER A 76 -14.38 13.32 -10.37
N TYR A 77 -14.11 13.60 -9.08
CA TYR A 77 -14.48 12.72 -7.97
C TYR A 77 -15.77 13.17 -7.25
N GLY A 78 -16.24 14.36 -7.50
CA GLY A 78 -17.45 14.90 -6.87
C GLY A 78 -17.23 16.22 -6.16
N THR A 79 -18.01 16.45 -5.10
CA THR A 79 -18.04 17.69 -4.33
C THR A 79 -17.72 17.45 -2.85
N MET A 80 -17.51 18.53 -2.11
CA MET A 80 -17.34 18.44 -0.65
C MET A 80 -18.60 17.86 0.03
N ALA A 81 -19.80 18.15 -0.49
CA ALA A 81 -21.03 17.55 0.01
C ALA A 81 -21.05 16.01 -0.20
N ASP A 82 -20.52 15.52 -1.31
CA ASP A 82 -20.39 14.08 -1.56
C ASP A 82 -19.41 13.43 -0.56
N PHE A 83 -18.33 14.12 -0.22
CA PHE A 83 -17.41 13.66 0.81
C PHE A 83 -18.05 13.64 2.21
N ASP A 84 -18.74 14.69 2.60
CA ASP A 84 -19.44 14.77 3.88
C ASP A 84 -20.52 13.66 4.00
N ALA A 85 -21.22 13.36 2.91
CA ALA A 85 -22.15 12.23 2.84
C ALA A 85 -21.44 10.88 3.02
N LEU A 86 -20.29 10.68 2.40
CA LEU A 86 -19.47 9.47 2.57
C LEU A 86 -19.06 9.27 4.03
N VAL A 87 -18.59 10.33 4.70
CA VAL A 87 -18.20 10.27 6.13
C VAL A 87 -19.40 9.88 7.00
N THR A 88 -20.56 10.49 6.77
CA THR A 88 -21.79 10.21 7.52
C THR A 88 -22.25 8.77 7.33
N GLU A 89 -22.32 8.30 6.09
CA GLU A 89 -22.78 6.95 5.75
C GLU A 89 -21.79 5.85 6.21
N ALA A 90 -20.49 6.11 6.12
CA ALA A 90 -19.47 5.20 6.64
C ALA A 90 -19.57 5.07 8.16
N LYS A 91 -19.70 6.19 8.87
CA LYS A 91 -19.86 6.23 10.32
C LYS A 91 -21.11 5.50 10.78
N ALA A 92 -22.22 5.65 10.07
CA ALA A 92 -23.47 4.92 10.36
C ALA A 92 -23.31 3.39 10.27
N ARG A 93 -22.33 2.91 9.51
CA ARG A 93 -21.98 1.48 9.34
C ARG A 93 -20.80 1.03 10.20
N GLY A 94 -20.29 1.89 11.08
CA GLY A 94 -19.12 1.58 11.92
C GLY A 94 -17.80 1.54 11.15
N ILE A 95 -17.74 2.15 9.96
CA ILE A 95 -16.54 2.22 9.10
C ILE A 95 -15.88 3.59 9.26
N ARG A 96 -14.60 3.59 9.62
CA ARG A 96 -13.78 4.80 9.75
C ARG A 96 -13.20 5.22 8.40
N ILE A 97 -12.82 6.49 8.30
CA ILE A 97 -12.21 7.06 7.09
C ILE A 97 -10.74 7.39 7.35
N VAL A 98 -9.87 6.87 6.50
CA VAL A 98 -8.45 7.19 6.45
C VAL A 98 -8.15 7.87 5.12
N LEU A 99 -7.56 9.06 5.15
CA LEU A 99 -7.19 9.80 3.94
C LEU A 99 -5.69 9.73 3.66
N ASP A 100 -5.37 9.78 2.38
CA ASP A 100 -4.00 9.88 1.90
C ASP A 100 -3.51 11.33 1.99
N MET A 101 -2.36 11.56 2.64
CA MET A 101 -1.72 12.86 2.77
C MET A 101 -0.37 12.83 2.08
N VAL A 102 -0.27 13.57 0.99
CA VAL A 102 0.95 13.70 0.19
C VAL A 102 1.69 14.93 0.66
N LEU A 103 2.53 14.79 1.67
CA LEU A 103 3.17 15.92 2.36
C LEU A 103 4.61 16.18 1.94
N ASN A 104 5.22 15.28 1.15
CA ASN A 104 6.59 15.46 0.66
C ASN A 104 6.67 16.49 -0.48
N HIS A 105 5.66 16.58 -1.32
CA HIS A 105 5.66 17.39 -2.55
C HIS A 105 4.25 17.88 -2.89
N THR A 106 4.16 18.85 -3.79
CA THR A 106 2.91 19.29 -4.41
C THR A 106 3.01 19.22 -5.93
N SER A 107 1.86 19.31 -6.61
CA SER A 107 1.84 19.65 -8.03
C SER A 107 2.51 21.00 -8.27
N THR A 108 3.17 21.15 -9.43
CA THR A 108 3.63 22.46 -9.91
C THR A 108 2.48 23.41 -10.26
N GLU A 109 1.24 22.91 -10.32
CA GLU A 109 0.03 23.72 -10.44
C GLU A 109 -0.56 24.17 -9.08
N HIS A 110 0.01 23.74 -7.98
CA HIS A 110 -0.36 24.23 -6.66
C HIS A 110 -0.08 25.73 -6.53
N GLU A 111 -0.96 26.49 -5.89
CA GLU A 111 -0.82 27.94 -5.75
C GLU A 111 0.51 28.33 -5.07
N TRP A 112 0.96 27.58 -4.07
CA TRP A 112 2.26 27.81 -3.44
C TRP A 112 3.41 27.72 -4.43
N PHE A 113 3.37 26.76 -5.36
CA PHE A 113 4.43 26.62 -6.37
C PHE A 113 4.34 27.75 -7.40
N ARG A 114 3.17 28.08 -7.89
CA ARG A 114 2.97 29.19 -8.85
C ARG A 114 3.51 30.50 -8.30
N GLN A 115 3.22 30.79 -7.03
CA GLN A 115 3.75 31.98 -6.36
C GLN A 115 5.26 31.88 -6.13
N SER A 116 5.80 30.67 -5.89
CA SER A 116 7.24 30.45 -5.68
C SER A 116 8.10 30.74 -6.93
N LEU A 117 7.50 30.82 -8.10
CA LEU A 117 8.23 31.17 -9.34
C LEU A 117 8.81 32.59 -9.28
N ASN A 118 8.17 33.50 -8.53
CA ASN A 118 8.74 34.80 -8.21
C ASN A 118 9.70 34.66 -7.03
N LYS A 119 10.99 35.01 -7.22
CA LYS A 119 12.03 34.95 -6.17
C LYS A 119 11.71 35.78 -4.92
N GLU A 120 10.98 36.88 -5.07
CA GLU A 120 10.60 37.76 -3.97
C GLU A 120 9.34 37.29 -3.20
N SER A 121 8.69 36.24 -3.67
CA SER A 121 7.50 35.69 -3.01
C SER A 121 7.86 35.06 -1.66
N PRO A 122 7.00 35.23 -0.63
CA PRO A 122 7.15 34.47 0.62
C PRO A 122 7.05 32.96 0.43
N TYR A 123 6.48 32.49 -0.68
CA TYR A 123 6.40 31.07 -1.02
C TYR A 123 7.65 30.53 -1.70
N ARG A 124 8.64 31.39 -2.04
CA ARG A 124 9.89 30.89 -2.70
C ARG A 124 10.54 29.78 -1.90
N GLN A 125 10.65 29.94 -0.59
CA GLN A 125 11.27 28.98 0.32
C GLN A 125 10.33 27.83 0.74
N PHE A 126 9.17 27.72 0.14
CA PHE A 126 8.30 26.54 0.32
C PHE A 126 8.83 25.32 -0.43
N TYR A 127 9.66 25.55 -1.45
CA TYR A 127 10.27 24.52 -2.26
C TYR A 127 11.80 24.61 -2.19
N ILE A 128 12.46 23.61 -2.73
CA ILE A 128 13.92 23.48 -2.67
C ILE A 128 14.49 23.98 -3.99
N TRP A 129 15.03 25.19 -3.98
CA TRP A 129 15.66 25.84 -5.12
C TRP A 129 17.17 25.89 -4.96
N ARG A 130 17.91 25.68 -6.06
CA ARG A 130 19.38 25.79 -6.09
C ARG A 130 19.84 26.54 -7.33
N ASP A 131 20.84 27.39 -7.14
CA ASP A 131 21.50 28.09 -8.24
C ASP A 131 22.17 27.09 -9.18
N GLY A 132 22.26 27.44 -10.46
CA GLY A 132 22.91 26.63 -11.46
C GLY A 132 23.01 27.35 -12.79
N GLU A 133 23.50 26.64 -13.77
CA GLU A 133 23.52 27.05 -15.17
C GLU A 133 22.71 26.03 -15.97
N PRO A 134 22.17 26.40 -17.16
CA PRO A 134 21.54 25.42 -18.02
C PRO A 134 22.47 24.22 -18.24
N ASP A 135 21.97 23.01 -18.18
CA ASP A 135 22.68 21.74 -18.33
C ASP A 135 23.74 21.41 -17.25
N ALA A 136 23.83 22.20 -16.19
CA ALA A 136 24.70 21.96 -15.03
C ALA A 136 23.86 21.69 -13.78
N LEU A 137 23.55 20.41 -13.53
CA LEU A 137 22.71 19.98 -12.41
C LEU A 137 23.37 20.26 -11.05
N PRO A 138 22.59 20.62 -10.00
CA PRO A 138 23.11 20.85 -8.65
C PRO A 138 23.83 19.64 -8.05
N ASN A 139 23.37 18.43 -8.37
CA ASN A 139 24.02 17.16 -7.99
C ASN A 139 23.55 16.05 -8.95
N ASN A 140 23.91 14.80 -8.64
CA ASN A 140 23.58 13.64 -9.47
C ASN A 140 22.37 12.85 -8.97
N TRP A 141 21.53 13.42 -8.11
CA TRP A 141 20.35 12.72 -7.62
C TRP A 141 19.39 12.40 -8.78
N ARG A 142 18.78 11.24 -8.68
CA ARG A 142 17.84 10.75 -9.68
C ARG A 142 16.41 10.74 -9.14
N SER A 143 15.46 11.03 -10.04
CA SER A 143 14.04 10.86 -9.77
C SER A 143 13.69 9.36 -9.64
N LYS A 144 12.77 9.06 -8.78
CA LYS A 144 12.22 7.69 -8.64
C LYS A 144 11.42 7.22 -9.86
N PHE A 145 11.02 8.15 -10.73
CA PHE A 145 10.35 7.87 -12.00
C PHE A 145 11.29 7.94 -13.22
N GLY A 146 12.60 7.94 -12.99
CA GLY A 146 13.62 8.01 -14.03
C GLY A 146 14.13 9.42 -14.30
N GLY A 147 15.31 9.52 -14.88
CA GLY A 147 15.97 10.80 -15.14
C GLY A 147 16.56 11.44 -13.88
N ASN A 148 16.96 12.71 -14.01
CA ASN A 148 17.52 13.48 -12.89
C ASN A 148 16.39 14.03 -11.98
N ALA A 149 16.76 14.47 -10.78
CA ALA A 149 15.84 14.99 -9.78
C ALA A 149 15.69 16.52 -9.77
N TRP A 150 16.21 17.21 -10.76
CA TRP A 150 16.23 18.67 -10.82
C TRP A 150 15.67 19.21 -12.13
N GLN A 151 14.80 20.21 -12.04
CA GLN A 151 14.24 20.90 -13.21
C GLN A 151 14.70 22.34 -13.26
N TRP A 152 15.25 22.75 -14.41
CA TRP A 152 15.66 24.12 -14.67
C TRP A 152 14.47 25.05 -14.84
N HIS A 153 14.54 26.20 -14.17
CA HIS A 153 13.59 27.29 -14.35
C HIS A 153 14.36 28.53 -14.84
N ALA A 154 14.26 28.79 -16.14
CA ALA A 154 15.07 29.78 -16.83
C ALA A 154 14.91 31.20 -16.27
N ASP A 155 13.68 31.64 -15.99
CA ASP A 155 13.38 32.99 -15.51
C ASP A 155 14.03 33.31 -14.15
N SER A 156 14.22 32.30 -13.32
CA SER A 156 14.87 32.48 -12.02
C SER A 156 16.35 32.11 -12.02
N GLY A 157 16.86 31.42 -13.06
CA GLY A 157 18.22 30.90 -13.09
C GLY A 157 18.50 29.88 -12.00
N GLN A 158 17.51 29.09 -11.63
CA GLN A 158 17.61 28.08 -10.58
C GLN A 158 16.94 26.78 -11.00
N TYR A 159 17.33 25.69 -10.32
CA TYR A 159 16.67 24.40 -10.37
C TYR A 159 15.76 24.20 -9.17
N TYR A 160 14.63 23.53 -9.34
CA TYR A 160 13.87 22.99 -8.21
C TYR A 160 13.99 21.46 -8.14
N LEU A 161 13.95 20.92 -6.91
CA LEU A 161 14.03 19.49 -6.66
C LEU A 161 12.67 18.81 -6.89
N HIS A 162 12.70 17.66 -7.58
CA HIS A 162 11.57 16.75 -7.71
C HIS A 162 12.06 15.29 -7.59
N LEU A 163 11.68 14.60 -6.54
CA LEU A 163 12.06 13.19 -6.36
C LEU A 163 11.18 12.23 -7.16
N PHE A 164 10.08 12.73 -7.71
CA PHE A 164 9.13 11.99 -8.56
C PHE A 164 9.02 12.66 -9.93
N ALA A 165 7.81 12.86 -10.48
CA ALA A 165 7.68 13.55 -11.76
C ALA A 165 8.15 15.00 -11.68
N ILE A 166 8.50 15.59 -12.83
CA ILE A 166 8.88 17.02 -12.95
C ILE A 166 7.78 17.92 -12.37
N GLU A 167 6.54 17.51 -12.52
CA GLU A 167 5.35 18.22 -12.07
C GLU A 167 5.04 18.00 -10.57
N GLN A 168 5.93 17.31 -9.83
CA GLN A 168 5.80 17.07 -8.40
C GLN A 168 6.99 17.69 -7.65
N ALA A 169 6.88 18.97 -7.32
CA ALA A 169 7.96 19.73 -6.67
C ALA A 169 8.05 19.42 -5.17
N ASP A 170 9.24 19.08 -4.69
CA ASP A 170 9.48 18.75 -3.29
C ASP A 170 9.34 19.97 -2.38
N LEU A 171 8.58 19.80 -1.28
CA LEU A 171 8.40 20.83 -0.26
C LEU A 171 9.64 20.92 0.64
N ASN A 172 9.94 22.14 1.07
CA ASN A 172 11.04 22.43 2.00
C ASN A 172 10.55 22.34 3.46
N TRP A 173 10.65 21.16 4.04
CA TRP A 173 10.24 20.95 5.43
C TRP A 173 11.10 21.66 6.47
N GLU A 174 12.30 22.11 6.11
CA GLU A 174 13.11 22.98 6.98
C GLU A 174 12.41 24.31 7.28
N ASN A 175 11.55 24.77 6.37
CA ASN A 175 10.78 26.01 6.54
C ASN A 175 9.59 25.78 7.49
N PRO A 176 9.56 26.43 8.67
CA PRO A 176 8.44 26.25 9.62
C PRO A 176 7.09 26.72 9.06
N ALA A 177 7.08 27.64 8.08
CA ALA A 177 5.84 28.07 7.42
C ALA A 177 5.23 26.92 6.59
N VAL A 178 6.04 26.09 5.96
CA VAL A 178 5.59 24.88 5.27
C VAL A 178 4.93 23.92 6.26
N ARG A 179 5.59 23.63 7.37
CA ARG A 179 5.04 22.73 8.41
C ARG A 179 3.73 23.29 8.97
N ALA A 180 3.63 24.61 9.18
CA ALA A 180 2.40 25.25 9.67
C ALA A 180 1.24 25.08 8.68
N GLU A 181 1.48 25.24 7.38
CA GLU A 181 0.43 25.05 6.37
C GLU A 181 0.02 23.57 6.24
N LEU A 182 0.97 22.63 6.31
CA LEU A 182 0.66 21.21 6.27
C LEU A 182 -0.12 20.74 7.51
N LYS A 183 0.13 21.32 8.68
CA LYS A 183 -0.69 21.09 9.88
C LYS A 183 -2.14 21.50 9.65
N LYS A 184 -2.36 22.70 9.08
CA LYS A 184 -3.72 23.19 8.75
C LYS A 184 -4.45 22.25 7.78
N VAL A 185 -3.74 21.68 6.80
CA VAL A 185 -4.32 20.70 5.88
C VAL A 185 -4.82 19.47 6.63
N CYS A 186 -3.99 18.89 7.49
CA CYS A 186 -4.37 17.72 8.29
C CYS A 186 -5.53 18.04 9.24
N GLU A 187 -5.51 19.20 9.87
CA GLU A 187 -6.59 19.69 10.76
C GLU A 187 -7.91 19.85 10.01
N PHE A 188 -7.88 20.42 8.81
CA PHE A 188 -9.06 20.60 7.97
C PHE A 188 -9.83 19.29 7.75
N TRP A 189 -9.13 18.22 7.43
CA TRP A 189 -9.75 16.93 7.18
C TRP A 189 -10.16 16.21 8.47
N ALA A 190 -9.34 16.30 9.52
CA ALA A 190 -9.70 15.76 10.84
C ALA A 190 -10.99 16.39 11.38
N ASP A 191 -11.14 17.71 11.23
CA ASP A 191 -12.33 18.44 11.68
C ASP A 191 -13.59 18.10 10.86
N ARG A 192 -13.42 17.49 9.67
CA ARG A 192 -14.51 16.95 8.84
C ARG A 192 -14.88 15.49 9.16
N GLY A 193 -14.30 14.90 10.19
CA GLY A 193 -14.65 13.54 10.63
C GLY A 193 -13.76 12.44 10.11
N VAL A 194 -12.58 12.75 9.58
CA VAL A 194 -11.55 11.79 9.21
C VAL A 194 -10.92 11.20 10.46
N ASP A 195 -10.76 9.88 10.50
CA ASP A 195 -10.28 9.13 11.66
C ASP A 195 -8.79 8.78 11.60
N GLY A 196 -8.19 8.88 10.44
CA GLY A 196 -6.77 8.57 10.25
C GLY A 196 -6.19 9.12 8.97
N LEU A 197 -4.86 9.11 8.91
CA LEU A 197 -4.08 9.59 7.77
C LEU A 197 -3.06 8.54 7.34
N ARG A 198 -2.98 8.28 6.06
CA ARG A 198 -1.86 7.58 5.44
C ARG A 198 -0.91 8.62 4.85
N LEU A 199 0.32 8.63 5.32
CA LEU A 199 1.31 9.63 4.94
C LEU A 199 2.22 9.07 3.83
N ASP A 200 2.05 9.62 2.64
CA ASP A 200 2.77 9.21 1.44
C ASP A 200 4.26 9.53 1.54
N VAL A 201 5.10 8.54 1.25
CA VAL A 201 6.58 8.63 1.25
C VAL A 201 7.16 9.52 2.36
N VAL A 202 6.59 9.44 3.54
CA VAL A 202 6.83 10.41 4.62
C VAL A 202 8.26 10.36 5.19
N ASN A 203 9.00 9.29 4.95
CA ASN A 203 10.41 9.22 5.33
C ASN A 203 11.37 9.96 4.37
N LEU A 204 10.84 10.63 3.34
CA LEU A 204 11.60 11.44 2.40
C LEU A 204 11.56 12.95 2.71
N ILE A 205 10.80 13.38 3.71
CA ILE A 205 10.56 14.81 3.98
C ILE A 205 11.80 15.57 4.48
N SER A 206 12.77 14.88 5.09
CA SER A 206 14.02 15.47 5.58
C SER A 206 15.17 15.08 4.67
N LYS A 207 15.88 16.08 4.13
CA LYS A 207 17.00 15.89 3.22
C LYS A 207 18.29 16.44 3.84
N ASP A 208 19.43 15.89 3.41
CA ASP A 208 20.74 16.50 3.72
C ASP A 208 20.81 17.88 3.08
N GLN A 209 20.91 18.92 3.89
CA GLN A 209 20.86 20.31 3.45
C GLN A 209 22.11 20.78 2.68
N THR A 210 23.15 19.96 2.63
CA THR A 210 24.33 20.22 1.78
C THR A 210 24.13 19.76 0.34
N PHE A 211 23.13 18.93 0.09
CA PHE A 211 22.78 18.39 -1.23
C PHE A 211 23.97 17.83 -2.01
N PRO A 212 24.76 16.93 -1.41
CA PRO A 212 26.00 16.44 -2.03
C PRO A 212 25.70 15.53 -3.22
N CYS A 213 26.68 15.41 -4.11
CA CYS A 213 26.67 14.32 -5.10
C CYS A 213 26.82 12.98 -4.41
N ASP A 214 26.13 11.96 -4.89
CA ASP A 214 26.28 10.59 -4.46
C ASP A 214 27.25 9.86 -5.38
N LEU A 215 28.46 9.65 -4.93
CA LEU A 215 29.52 9.03 -5.74
C LEU A 215 29.30 7.53 -5.95
N ASP A 216 28.49 6.91 -5.09
CA ASP A 216 28.28 5.45 -5.08
C ASP A 216 26.84 5.04 -5.42
N GLY A 217 25.96 6.02 -5.71
CA GLY A 217 24.54 5.76 -5.91
C GLY A 217 23.78 6.88 -6.62
N ASP A 218 22.48 6.93 -6.34
CA ASP A 218 21.50 7.82 -6.99
C ASP A 218 20.99 8.97 -6.09
N GLY A 219 21.62 9.18 -4.95
CA GLY A 219 21.27 10.23 -3.99
C GLY A 219 20.32 9.80 -2.88
N ARG A 220 19.68 8.62 -2.99
CA ARG A 220 18.62 8.22 -2.02
C ARG A 220 19.07 8.19 -0.58
N ARG A 221 20.32 7.89 -0.27
CA ARG A 221 20.86 7.91 1.09
C ARG A 221 20.88 9.30 1.73
N PHE A 222 20.80 10.36 0.94
CA PHE A 222 20.81 11.75 1.43
C PHE A 222 19.41 12.33 1.64
N TYR A 223 18.35 11.66 1.17
CA TYR A 223 16.98 12.11 1.33
C TYR A 223 16.03 11.07 1.96
N THR A 224 16.54 9.87 2.29
CA THR A 224 15.75 8.80 2.93
C THR A 224 16.08 8.73 4.40
N ASP A 225 15.07 8.71 5.27
CA ASP A 225 15.25 8.72 6.73
C ASP A 225 16.21 9.83 7.18
N GLY A 226 16.03 11.03 6.65
CA GLY A 226 16.94 12.14 6.78
C GLY A 226 17.10 12.67 8.21
N PRO A 227 18.04 13.59 8.43
CA PRO A 227 18.54 13.93 9.79
C PRO A 227 17.48 14.51 10.74
N ARG A 228 16.41 15.13 10.23
CA ARG A 228 15.36 15.74 11.04
C ARG A 228 13.99 15.07 10.89
N VAL A 229 13.90 13.91 10.22
CA VAL A 229 12.62 13.26 9.95
C VAL A 229 11.83 12.96 11.23
N HIS A 230 12.47 12.44 12.25
CA HIS A 230 11.83 12.11 13.52
C HIS A 230 11.38 13.38 14.27
N GLU A 231 12.18 14.44 14.25
CA GLU A 231 11.80 15.75 14.82
C GLU A 231 10.53 16.30 14.16
N PHE A 232 10.46 16.28 12.83
CA PHE A 232 9.31 16.75 12.08
C PHE A 232 8.06 15.92 12.37
N LEU A 233 8.18 14.61 12.42
CA LEU A 233 7.05 13.73 12.73
C LEU A 233 6.57 13.87 14.18
N GLN A 234 7.48 14.07 15.12
CA GLN A 234 7.12 14.34 16.51
C GLN A 234 6.38 15.68 16.65
N GLU A 235 6.79 16.69 15.89
CA GLU A 235 6.09 17.98 15.82
C GLU A 235 4.66 17.80 15.28
N MET A 236 4.50 17.09 14.17
CA MET A 236 3.17 16.81 13.59
C MET A 236 2.28 16.00 14.55
N SER A 237 2.84 14.99 15.19
CA SER A 237 2.11 14.15 16.15
C SER A 237 1.65 14.94 17.37
N ARG A 238 2.55 15.72 17.98
CA ARG A 238 2.24 16.56 19.14
C ARG A 238 1.18 17.60 18.84
N ASP A 239 1.28 18.25 17.69
CA ASP A 239 0.47 19.42 17.38
C ASP A 239 -0.86 19.08 16.68
N VAL A 240 -0.92 17.93 15.97
CA VAL A 240 -2.09 17.57 15.14
C VAL A 240 -2.61 16.16 15.42
N PHE A 241 -1.77 15.13 15.27
CA PHE A 241 -2.28 13.75 15.25
C PHE A 241 -2.80 13.31 16.63
N THR A 242 -2.03 13.54 17.68
CA THR A 242 -2.41 13.16 19.05
C THR A 242 -3.61 13.94 19.56
N PRO A 243 -3.66 15.31 19.46
CA PRO A 243 -4.82 16.06 19.93
C PRO A 243 -6.14 15.68 19.26
N ARG A 244 -6.09 15.19 18.03
CA ARG A 244 -7.27 14.79 17.25
C ARG A 244 -7.52 13.29 17.24
N ASN A 245 -6.73 12.54 18.00
CA ASN A 245 -6.83 11.07 18.09
C ASN A 245 -6.82 10.39 16.70
N LEU A 246 -5.96 10.88 15.80
CA LEU A 246 -5.83 10.32 14.46
C LEU A 246 -4.95 9.08 14.49
N MET A 247 -5.42 8.00 13.87
CA MET A 247 -4.55 6.90 13.48
C MET A 247 -3.66 7.37 12.33
N THR A 248 -2.39 7.03 12.37
CA THR A 248 -1.46 7.40 11.30
C THR A 248 -0.67 6.19 10.83
N VAL A 249 -0.56 6.05 9.51
CA VAL A 249 0.33 5.06 8.89
C VAL A 249 1.27 5.76 7.92
N GLY A 250 2.56 5.54 8.10
CA GLY A 250 3.59 6.09 7.20
C GLY A 250 4.01 5.09 6.14
N GLU A 251 4.03 5.53 4.89
CA GLU A 251 4.70 4.80 3.83
C GLU A 251 6.19 5.08 3.87
N MET A 252 6.99 4.02 4.05
CA MET A 252 8.43 4.10 4.15
C MET A 252 9.09 3.55 2.89
N SER A 253 9.74 4.43 2.15
CA SER A 253 10.55 4.06 0.99
C SER A 253 11.96 3.72 1.44
N SER A 254 12.40 2.47 1.26
CA SER A 254 13.79 2.04 1.55
C SER A 254 14.25 2.38 2.98
N THR A 255 13.56 1.86 3.99
CA THR A 255 13.86 2.11 5.40
C THR A 255 14.54 0.92 6.08
N SER A 256 14.92 1.07 7.34
CA SER A 256 15.41 0.01 8.20
C SER A 256 14.43 -0.33 9.33
N LEU A 257 14.64 -1.50 9.94
CA LEU A 257 13.86 -1.91 11.12
C LEU A 257 14.03 -0.89 12.27
N GLU A 258 15.27 -0.42 12.50
CA GLU A 258 15.59 0.52 13.56
C GLU A 258 14.86 1.85 13.39
N HIS A 259 14.77 2.37 12.16
CA HIS A 259 13.97 3.55 11.87
C HIS A 259 12.49 3.30 12.08
N CYS A 260 11.95 2.17 11.64
CA CYS A 260 10.54 1.83 11.84
C CYS A 260 10.17 1.60 13.30
N GLN A 261 11.09 1.10 14.12
CA GLN A 261 10.90 1.04 15.58
C GLN A 261 10.74 2.43 16.20
N GLN A 262 11.35 3.46 15.62
CA GLN A 262 11.16 4.85 16.05
C GLN A 262 9.87 5.45 15.47
N TYR A 263 9.65 5.33 14.15
CA TYR A 263 8.47 5.87 13.49
C TYR A 263 7.16 5.37 14.09
N ALA A 264 7.09 4.09 14.41
CA ALA A 264 5.87 3.41 14.85
C ALA A 264 5.94 2.92 16.29
N ALA A 265 6.77 3.55 17.13
CA ALA A 265 6.91 3.21 18.54
C ALA A 265 5.56 3.20 19.25
N LEU A 266 5.35 2.20 20.14
CA LEU A 266 4.08 2.04 20.86
C LEU A 266 3.75 3.20 21.82
N ASP A 267 4.70 4.08 22.07
CA ASP A 267 4.48 5.30 22.87
C ASP A 267 3.73 6.41 22.10
N GLY A 268 3.52 6.24 20.80
CA GLY A 268 2.71 7.13 19.96
C GLY A 268 3.33 8.49 19.67
N ARG A 269 4.66 8.66 19.85
CA ARG A 269 5.32 9.96 19.64
C ARG A 269 5.34 10.43 18.19
N GLU A 270 5.28 9.51 17.22
CA GLU A 270 5.33 9.83 15.79
C GLU A 270 4.09 9.28 15.10
N LEU A 271 4.16 8.05 14.59
CA LEU A 271 3.10 7.41 13.83
C LEU A 271 2.52 6.21 14.59
N SER A 272 1.31 5.79 14.22
CA SER A 272 0.70 4.58 14.79
C SER A 272 1.32 3.31 14.22
N MET A 273 1.71 3.31 12.96
CA MET A 273 2.29 2.16 12.25
C MET A 273 3.03 2.58 10.99
N THR A 274 3.76 1.67 10.38
CA THR A 274 4.48 1.89 9.14
C THR A 274 4.26 0.77 8.14
N PHE A 275 4.19 1.14 6.84
CA PHE A 275 4.42 0.24 5.72
C PHE A 275 5.89 0.22 5.37
N ASN A 276 6.42 -0.96 5.01
CA ASN A 276 7.65 -1.09 4.25
C ASN A 276 7.42 -2.02 3.06
N PHE A 277 8.31 -1.98 2.06
CA PHE A 277 8.16 -2.73 0.81
C PHE A 277 9.20 -3.82 0.64
N HIS A 278 10.01 -4.11 1.64
CA HIS A 278 11.11 -5.07 1.52
C HIS A 278 10.63 -6.46 1.10
N HIS A 279 9.52 -6.92 1.67
CA HIS A 279 8.92 -8.21 1.36
C HIS A 279 8.41 -8.32 -0.09
N LEU A 280 8.13 -7.21 -0.75
CA LEU A 280 7.70 -7.18 -2.16
C LEU A 280 8.87 -7.08 -3.14
N LYS A 281 10.10 -6.98 -2.66
CA LYS A 281 11.31 -6.87 -3.51
C LYS A 281 12.09 -8.17 -3.63
N VAL A 282 11.52 -9.28 -3.18
CA VAL A 282 12.16 -10.61 -3.25
C VAL A 282 12.20 -11.20 -4.66
N ASP A 283 11.59 -10.54 -5.62
CA ASP A 283 11.68 -10.81 -7.05
C ASP A 283 12.45 -9.71 -7.81
N TYR A 284 13.24 -8.88 -7.10
CA TYR A 284 14.11 -7.83 -7.66
C TYR A 284 15.57 -8.24 -7.55
N PRO A 285 16.11 -9.02 -8.50
CA PRO A 285 17.52 -9.44 -8.47
C PRO A 285 18.43 -8.20 -8.52
N GLY A 286 19.36 -8.08 -7.57
CA GLY A 286 20.23 -6.91 -7.47
C GLY A 286 19.51 -5.57 -7.26
N GLY A 287 18.25 -5.60 -6.80
CA GLY A 287 17.43 -4.40 -6.61
C GLY A 287 16.71 -3.92 -7.88
N GLU A 288 16.81 -4.65 -8.99
CA GLU A 288 16.21 -4.30 -10.27
C GLU A 288 14.73 -4.72 -10.32
N LYS A 289 13.83 -3.73 -10.39
CA LYS A 289 12.38 -3.92 -10.46
C LYS A 289 11.91 -4.55 -11.78
N TRP A 290 12.46 -4.07 -12.89
CA TRP A 290 11.96 -4.33 -14.23
C TRP A 290 12.52 -5.63 -14.82
N THR A 291 12.15 -6.74 -14.17
CA THR A 291 12.58 -8.10 -14.55
C THR A 291 11.42 -9.10 -14.44
N LEU A 292 11.63 -10.30 -15.01
CA LEU A 292 10.72 -11.44 -14.90
C LEU A 292 11.24 -12.50 -13.90
N ALA A 293 12.09 -12.10 -12.96
CA ALA A 293 12.63 -13.00 -11.94
C ALA A 293 11.51 -13.56 -11.05
N ARG A 294 11.67 -14.80 -10.63
CA ARG A 294 10.76 -15.45 -9.69
C ARG A 294 11.03 -14.97 -8.26
N PRO A 295 9.99 -14.94 -7.39
CA PRO A 295 10.16 -14.62 -5.97
C PRO A 295 11.07 -15.61 -5.24
N ASP A 296 11.93 -15.08 -4.36
CA ASP A 296 12.67 -15.88 -3.39
C ASP A 296 11.85 -16.01 -2.09
N TYR A 297 11.20 -17.15 -1.91
CA TYR A 297 10.33 -17.37 -0.75
C TYR A 297 11.10 -17.57 0.56
N VAL A 298 12.36 -18.03 0.52
CA VAL A 298 13.21 -18.09 1.71
C VAL A 298 13.55 -16.67 2.18
N ALA A 299 13.92 -15.79 1.24
CA ALA A 299 14.14 -14.37 1.53
C ALA A 299 12.86 -13.68 2.04
N LEU A 300 11.70 -14.00 1.44
CA LEU A 300 10.39 -13.46 1.87
C LEU A 300 10.10 -13.80 3.33
N LYS A 301 10.25 -15.07 3.72
CA LYS A 301 10.05 -15.52 5.11
C LYS A 301 11.04 -14.86 6.07
N ALA A 302 12.30 -14.77 5.68
CA ALA A 302 13.34 -14.13 6.49
C ALA A 302 13.02 -12.64 6.77
N LEU A 303 12.49 -11.91 5.79
CA LEU A 303 12.05 -10.52 5.95
C LEU A 303 10.88 -10.42 6.92
N PHE A 304 9.83 -11.23 6.74
CA PHE A 304 8.70 -11.21 7.67
C PHE A 304 9.13 -11.58 9.10
N ARG A 305 9.95 -12.61 9.27
CA ARG A 305 10.52 -12.97 10.59
C ARG A 305 11.27 -11.79 11.22
N HIS A 306 12.13 -11.14 10.46
CA HIS A 306 12.91 -9.99 10.93
C HIS A 306 12.01 -8.85 11.44
N TRP A 307 11.00 -8.47 10.64
CA TRP A 307 10.07 -7.40 11.01
C TRP A 307 9.10 -7.81 12.13
N GLN A 308 8.57 -9.03 12.10
CA GLN A 308 7.67 -9.53 13.14
C GLN A 308 8.37 -9.58 14.52
N GLN A 309 9.57 -10.13 14.57
CA GLN A 309 10.34 -10.21 15.82
C GLN A 309 10.88 -8.84 16.25
N GLY A 310 11.39 -8.05 15.34
CA GLY A 310 11.97 -6.75 15.64
C GLY A 310 10.95 -5.69 16.10
N MET A 311 9.75 -5.73 15.58
CA MET A 311 8.68 -4.80 15.96
C MET A 311 7.92 -5.25 17.21
N HIS A 312 7.90 -6.54 17.54
CA HIS A 312 7.13 -7.09 18.67
C HIS A 312 7.46 -6.37 19.98
N ASN A 313 6.41 -5.92 20.69
CA ASN A 313 6.49 -5.14 21.94
C ASN A 313 7.26 -3.80 21.86
N ARG A 314 7.62 -3.33 20.67
CA ARG A 314 8.34 -2.06 20.46
C ARG A 314 7.58 -1.08 19.58
N ALA A 315 7.05 -1.58 18.48
CA ALA A 315 6.40 -0.77 17.47
C ALA A 315 5.30 -1.58 16.75
N TRP A 316 4.57 -0.97 15.83
CA TRP A 316 3.45 -1.61 15.15
C TRP A 316 3.61 -1.64 13.63
N ASN A 317 3.40 -2.82 13.02
CA ASN A 317 3.44 -3.00 11.58
C ASN A 317 2.08 -2.75 10.93
N ALA A 318 2.08 -2.15 9.75
CA ALA A 318 1.03 -2.30 8.76
C ALA A 318 1.38 -3.50 7.86
N LEU A 319 0.42 -4.42 7.67
CA LEU A 319 0.61 -5.64 6.89
C LEU A 319 -0.15 -5.53 5.57
N PHE A 320 0.49 -5.85 4.45
CA PHE A 320 -0.17 -5.82 3.15
C PHE A 320 0.53 -6.71 2.12
N TRP A 321 -0.22 -7.19 1.14
CA TRP A 321 0.30 -7.86 -0.03
C TRP A 321 0.31 -6.98 -1.26
N CYS A 322 -0.73 -6.17 -1.43
CA CYS A 322 -0.95 -5.36 -2.61
C CYS A 322 -1.39 -3.94 -2.22
N ASN A 323 -1.15 -3.00 -3.10
CA ASN A 323 -1.70 -1.65 -3.09
C ASN A 323 -1.79 -1.14 -4.54
N HIS A 324 -2.14 0.13 -4.71
CA HIS A 324 -2.25 0.78 -6.02
C HIS A 324 -0.91 0.95 -6.77
N ASP A 325 0.22 0.65 -6.13
CA ASP A 325 1.57 0.75 -6.70
C ASP A 325 2.25 -0.61 -6.91
N GLN A 326 1.55 -1.71 -6.61
CA GLN A 326 2.09 -3.06 -6.69
C GLN A 326 1.22 -3.96 -7.56
N PRO A 327 1.80 -4.88 -8.33
CA PRO A 327 1.04 -5.88 -9.08
C PRO A 327 0.14 -6.71 -8.17
N ARG A 328 -0.91 -7.30 -8.72
CA ARG A 328 -1.79 -8.21 -7.99
C ARG A 328 -1.01 -9.37 -7.39
N ILE A 329 -1.23 -9.63 -6.10
CA ILE A 329 -0.42 -10.60 -5.35
C ILE A 329 -0.63 -12.04 -5.84
N VAL A 330 -1.85 -12.39 -6.26
CA VAL A 330 -2.14 -13.71 -6.81
C VAL A 330 -1.31 -13.98 -8.05
N SER A 331 -1.15 -12.99 -8.92
CA SER A 331 -0.30 -13.08 -10.12
C SER A 331 1.18 -13.13 -9.78
N ARG A 332 1.60 -12.47 -8.71
CA ARG A 332 3.01 -12.30 -8.33
C ARG A 332 3.55 -13.44 -7.48
N PHE A 333 2.84 -13.83 -6.42
CA PHE A 333 3.27 -14.82 -5.42
C PHE A 333 2.35 -16.04 -5.35
N GLY A 334 1.29 -16.09 -6.13
CA GLY A 334 0.33 -17.17 -6.17
C GLY A 334 0.27 -17.88 -7.51
N ASP A 335 -0.94 -18.13 -7.95
CA ASP A 335 -1.28 -18.82 -9.19
C ASP A 335 -2.49 -18.14 -9.83
N GLU A 336 -2.41 -17.84 -11.13
CA GLU A 336 -3.52 -17.24 -11.87
C GLU A 336 -4.46 -18.28 -12.51
N GLY A 337 -4.06 -19.52 -12.57
CA GLY A 337 -4.75 -20.61 -13.26
C GLY A 337 -5.64 -21.43 -12.33
N GLU A 338 -5.48 -22.73 -12.39
CA GLU A 338 -6.27 -23.72 -11.66
C GLU A 338 -6.35 -23.46 -10.15
N TYR A 339 -5.25 -22.98 -9.55
CA TYR A 339 -5.18 -22.74 -8.10
C TYR A 339 -5.41 -21.30 -7.69
N ARG A 340 -5.94 -20.42 -8.55
CA ARG A 340 -6.12 -18.99 -8.26
C ARG A 340 -6.85 -18.75 -6.93
N VAL A 341 -8.01 -19.37 -6.73
CA VAL A 341 -8.81 -19.22 -5.52
C VAL A 341 -8.06 -19.74 -4.30
N THR A 342 -7.49 -20.92 -4.41
CA THR A 342 -6.73 -21.57 -3.33
C THR A 342 -5.50 -20.76 -2.93
N ALA A 343 -4.75 -20.26 -3.93
CA ALA A 343 -3.56 -19.43 -3.70
C ALA A 343 -3.91 -18.07 -3.08
N ALA A 344 -4.99 -17.43 -3.53
CA ALA A 344 -5.47 -16.18 -2.96
C ALA A 344 -5.84 -16.34 -1.48
N LYS A 345 -6.55 -17.39 -1.13
CA LYS A 345 -6.89 -17.73 0.26
C LYS A 345 -5.65 -18.02 1.10
N MET A 346 -4.71 -18.79 0.57
CA MET A 346 -3.44 -19.11 1.24
C MET A 346 -2.66 -17.84 1.58
N LEU A 347 -2.50 -16.93 0.61
CA LEU A 347 -1.80 -15.66 0.84
C LEU A 347 -2.50 -14.80 1.90
N ALA A 348 -3.83 -14.73 1.89
CA ALA A 348 -4.60 -14.04 2.92
C ALA A 348 -4.38 -14.65 4.31
N MET A 349 -4.43 -15.97 4.41
CA MET A 349 -4.27 -16.69 5.68
C MET A 349 -2.88 -16.51 6.27
N VAL A 350 -1.83 -16.53 5.44
CA VAL A 350 -0.45 -16.30 5.91
C VAL A 350 -0.29 -14.89 6.46
N LEU A 351 -0.78 -13.88 5.77
CA LEU A 351 -0.61 -12.48 6.20
C LEU A 351 -1.42 -12.15 7.45
N HIS A 352 -2.70 -12.54 7.48
CA HIS A 352 -3.62 -12.21 8.57
C HIS A 352 -3.33 -12.95 9.88
N GLY A 353 -2.50 -13.99 9.85
CA GLY A 353 -2.00 -14.68 11.04
C GLY A 353 -0.91 -13.91 11.79
N MET A 354 -0.34 -12.86 11.21
CA MET A 354 0.78 -12.10 11.76
C MET A 354 0.34 -10.94 12.66
N GLN A 355 1.29 -10.41 13.44
CA GLN A 355 1.07 -9.22 14.26
C GLN A 355 1.21 -7.95 13.41
N GLY A 356 0.21 -7.09 13.47
CA GLY A 356 0.13 -5.84 12.74
C GLY A 356 -1.30 -5.57 12.27
N THR A 357 -1.52 -4.46 11.59
CA THR A 357 -2.81 -4.11 11.00
C THR A 357 -2.86 -4.54 9.54
N PRO A 358 -3.69 -5.52 9.15
CA PRO A 358 -3.83 -5.90 7.75
C PRO A 358 -4.54 -4.82 6.93
N TYR A 359 -4.01 -4.61 5.72
CA TYR A 359 -4.61 -3.77 4.68
C TYR A 359 -5.01 -4.66 3.51
N ILE A 360 -6.26 -4.55 3.09
CA ILE A 360 -6.81 -5.26 1.93
C ILE A 360 -6.95 -4.25 0.80
N TYR A 361 -6.26 -4.46 -0.31
CA TYR A 361 -6.44 -3.61 -1.49
C TYR A 361 -7.66 -4.05 -2.29
N GLN A 362 -8.47 -3.10 -2.78
CA GLN A 362 -9.68 -3.40 -3.55
C GLN A 362 -9.43 -4.47 -4.62
N GLY A 363 -10.28 -5.50 -4.63
CA GLY A 363 -10.18 -6.64 -5.54
C GLY A 363 -9.33 -7.80 -5.03
N GLU A 364 -8.50 -7.60 -4.03
CA GLU A 364 -7.73 -8.68 -3.40
C GLU A 364 -8.67 -9.73 -2.77
N GLU A 365 -9.76 -9.28 -2.15
CA GLU A 365 -10.79 -10.11 -1.51
C GLU A 365 -11.62 -10.97 -2.47
N ILE A 366 -11.50 -10.75 -3.77
CA ILE A 366 -12.11 -11.60 -4.81
C ILE A 366 -11.07 -12.32 -5.67
N GLY A 367 -9.79 -12.18 -5.33
CA GLY A 367 -8.68 -12.83 -6.02
C GLY A 367 -8.43 -12.28 -7.43
N MET A 368 -8.53 -10.97 -7.63
CA MET A 368 -8.18 -10.34 -8.91
C MET A 368 -6.75 -10.61 -9.30
N THR A 369 -6.53 -10.78 -10.60
CA THR A 369 -5.23 -10.97 -11.25
C THR A 369 -4.77 -9.72 -11.99
N ASN A 370 -3.52 -9.69 -12.46
CA ASN A 370 -3.06 -8.69 -13.42
C ASN A 370 -3.89 -8.75 -14.71
N PRO A 371 -4.09 -7.62 -15.42
CA PRO A 371 -4.97 -7.56 -16.59
C PRO A 371 -4.36 -8.14 -17.87
N HIS A 372 -3.04 -8.38 -17.93
CA HIS A 372 -2.31 -8.87 -19.11
C HIS A 372 -2.45 -7.97 -20.35
N PHE A 373 -2.25 -6.68 -20.17
CA PHE A 373 -2.26 -5.72 -21.28
C PHE A 373 -1.20 -6.04 -22.34
N SER A 374 -1.55 -5.89 -23.60
CA SER A 374 -0.72 -6.27 -24.74
C SER A 374 -0.09 -5.11 -25.51
N SER A 375 -0.42 -3.87 -25.16
CA SER A 375 0.10 -2.65 -25.81
C SER A 375 0.50 -1.62 -24.77
N ILE A 376 1.54 -0.85 -25.09
CA ILE A 376 1.91 0.30 -24.24
C ILE A 376 0.78 1.35 -24.16
N SER A 377 -0.09 1.41 -25.15
CA SER A 377 -1.26 2.29 -25.16
C SER A 377 -2.34 1.91 -24.16
N ASP A 378 -2.31 0.70 -23.62
CA ASP A 378 -3.23 0.26 -22.56
C ASP A 378 -2.84 0.81 -21.18
N TYR A 379 -1.56 1.13 -21.01
CA TYR A 379 -1.01 1.66 -19.77
C TYR A 379 -1.22 3.18 -19.66
N ARG A 380 -1.45 3.65 -18.44
CA ARG A 380 -1.66 5.07 -18.10
C ARG A 380 -0.59 5.61 -17.16
N ASP A 381 0.18 4.73 -16.53
CA ASP A 381 1.17 5.07 -15.52
C ASP A 381 2.43 5.72 -16.10
N VAL A 382 2.78 6.90 -15.58
CA VAL A 382 3.97 7.66 -15.98
C VAL A 382 5.25 6.85 -15.80
N GLU A 383 5.40 6.10 -14.72
CA GLU A 383 6.57 5.24 -14.48
C GLU A 383 6.72 4.17 -15.58
N SER A 384 5.60 3.55 -15.95
CA SER A 384 5.58 2.51 -17.00
C SER A 384 5.98 3.06 -18.37
N HIS A 385 5.44 4.22 -18.75
CA HIS A 385 5.81 4.87 -20.01
C HIS A 385 7.27 5.31 -20.04
N ASN A 386 7.77 5.89 -18.95
CA ASN A 386 9.16 6.32 -18.86
C ASN A 386 10.11 5.14 -18.98
N MET A 387 9.85 4.04 -18.28
CA MET A 387 10.65 2.82 -18.39
C MET A 387 10.65 2.26 -19.82
N PHE A 388 9.47 2.19 -20.44
CA PHE A 388 9.34 1.67 -21.81
C PHE A 388 10.18 2.50 -22.80
N ILE A 389 10.07 3.83 -22.76
CA ILE A 389 10.79 4.75 -23.64
C ILE A 389 12.31 4.64 -23.41
N GLU A 390 12.74 4.69 -22.15
CA GLU A 390 14.18 4.65 -21.81
C GLU A 390 14.83 3.34 -22.26
N ARG A 391 14.21 2.20 -21.98
CA ARG A 391 14.78 0.89 -22.31
C ARG A 391 14.65 0.52 -23.79
N ALA A 392 13.61 0.97 -24.48
CA ALA A 392 13.52 0.85 -25.93
C ALA A 392 14.65 1.63 -26.62
N ALA A 393 14.97 2.83 -26.12
CA ALA A 393 16.11 3.61 -26.62
C ALA A 393 17.47 2.93 -26.37
N GLN A 394 17.55 2.08 -25.35
CA GLN A 394 18.72 1.24 -25.05
C GLN A 394 18.76 -0.06 -25.86
N GLY A 395 17.77 -0.32 -26.72
CA GLY A 395 17.72 -1.46 -27.63
C GLY A 395 16.97 -2.69 -27.10
N GLN A 396 16.28 -2.59 -25.97
CA GLN A 396 15.43 -3.68 -25.48
C GLN A 396 14.17 -3.80 -26.35
N SER A 397 13.73 -5.02 -26.66
CA SER A 397 12.61 -5.22 -27.58
C SER A 397 11.27 -4.81 -26.95
N PRO A 398 10.32 -4.27 -27.74
CA PRO A 398 8.98 -3.95 -27.24
C PRO A 398 8.25 -5.14 -26.60
N ASP A 399 8.39 -6.35 -27.14
CA ASP A 399 7.73 -7.53 -26.61
C ASP A 399 8.27 -7.92 -25.22
N GLU A 400 9.59 -7.84 -25.01
CA GLU A 400 10.20 -8.04 -23.70
C GLU A 400 9.73 -6.98 -22.69
N LEU A 401 9.69 -5.71 -23.12
CA LEU A 401 9.25 -4.61 -22.27
C LEU A 401 7.78 -4.74 -21.88
N LEU A 402 6.91 -5.15 -22.81
CA LEU A 402 5.51 -5.41 -22.52
C LEU A 402 5.32 -6.59 -21.56
N ALA A 403 6.09 -7.67 -21.69
CA ALA A 403 6.08 -8.78 -20.75
C ALA A 403 6.49 -8.34 -19.34
N ILE A 404 7.49 -7.48 -19.22
CA ILE A 404 7.92 -6.91 -17.94
C ILE A 404 6.82 -6.02 -17.35
N LEU A 405 6.20 -5.15 -18.15
CA LEU A 405 5.08 -4.30 -17.70
C LEU A 405 3.89 -5.13 -17.23
N ALA A 406 3.53 -6.19 -17.97
CA ALA A 406 2.46 -7.11 -17.58
C ALA A 406 2.69 -7.78 -16.22
N SER A 407 3.96 -7.90 -15.81
CA SER A 407 4.36 -8.44 -14.50
C SER A 407 4.50 -7.37 -13.42
N LYS A 408 5.04 -6.19 -13.73
CA LYS A 408 5.57 -5.24 -12.72
C LYS A 408 4.93 -3.86 -12.72
N SER A 409 4.16 -3.47 -13.75
CA SER A 409 3.54 -2.14 -13.80
C SER A 409 2.58 -1.91 -12.62
N ARG A 410 2.57 -0.68 -12.12
CA ARG A 410 1.59 -0.22 -11.13
C ARG A 410 0.15 -0.31 -11.66
N ASP A 411 -0.07 -0.13 -12.95
CA ASP A 411 -1.39 -0.22 -13.59
C ASP A 411 -2.03 -1.59 -13.46
N ASN A 412 -1.24 -2.65 -13.21
CA ASN A 412 -1.77 -4.00 -13.00
C ASN A 412 -2.77 -4.10 -11.84
N SER A 413 -2.68 -3.22 -10.86
CA SER A 413 -3.62 -3.13 -9.74
C SER A 413 -4.63 -2.00 -9.86
N ARG A 414 -4.58 -1.19 -10.94
CA ARG A 414 -5.44 0.00 -11.11
C ARG A 414 -6.63 -0.22 -12.03
N THR A 415 -6.82 -1.44 -12.51
CA THR A 415 -7.99 -1.81 -13.31
C THR A 415 -9.28 -1.64 -12.52
N PRO A 416 -10.40 -1.30 -13.18
CA PRO A 416 -11.67 -1.11 -12.51
C PRO A 416 -12.12 -2.31 -11.69
N MET A 417 -12.72 -2.05 -10.52
CA MET A 417 -13.35 -3.07 -9.69
C MET A 417 -14.49 -3.73 -10.44
N PRO A 418 -14.47 -5.06 -10.67
CA PRO A 418 -15.54 -5.75 -11.36
C PRO A 418 -16.63 -6.14 -10.37
N TRP A 419 -17.80 -5.51 -10.49
CA TRP A 419 -18.96 -5.77 -9.63
C TRP A 419 -19.80 -6.93 -10.11
N HIS A 420 -19.90 -7.12 -11.43
CA HIS A 420 -20.62 -8.22 -12.08
C HIS A 420 -20.07 -8.51 -13.49
N ALA A 421 -20.59 -9.55 -14.15
CA ALA A 421 -20.11 -10.01 -15.45
C ALA A 421 -20.60 -9.17 -16.65
N GLY A 422 -21.41 -8.14 -16.42
CA GLY A 422 -21.96 -7.27 -17.46
C GLY A 422 -20.95 -6.29 -18.04
N GLU A 423 -21.45 -5.36 -18.85
CA GLU A 423 -20.64 -4.34 -19.51
C GLU A 423 -19.78 -3.57 -18.49
N ASN A 424 -18.51 -3.36 -18.82
CA ASN A 424 -17.51 -2.70 -17.97
C ASN A 424 -17.44 -3.26 -16.53
N GLY A 425 -17.85 -4.51 -16.32
CA GLY A 425 -17.90 -5.12 -14.98
C GLY A 425 -18.87 -4.42 -14.01
N GLY A 426 -19.78 -3.57 -14.50
CA GLY A 426 -20.64 -2.73 -13.67
C GLY A 426 -19.92 -1.56 -12.99
N PHE A 427 -18.68 -1.30 -13.36
CA PHE A 427 -17.91 -0.17 -12.84
C PHE A 427 -18.41 1.18 -13.35
N SER A 428 -18.77 1.26 -14.64
CA SER A 428 -19.18 2.50 -15.31
C SER A 428 -20.13 2.21 -16.48
N ASP A 429 -21.05 3.13 -16.73
CA ASP A 429 -21.89 3.14 -17.95
C ASP A 429 -21.15 3.78 -19.13
N GLY A 430 -20.00 4.40 -18.91
CA GLY A 430 -19.12 4.99 -19.92
C GLY A 430 -17.85 4.17 -20.16
N GLU A 431 -16.99 4.66 -21.05
CA GLU A 431 -15.69 4.04 -21.32
C GLU A 431 -14.77 4.22 -20.09
N PRO A 432 -14.28 3.13 -19.46
CA PRO A 432 -13.37 3.23 -18.33
C PRO A 432 -12.05 3.92 -18.69
N TRP A 433 -11.51 4.75 -17.79
CA TRP A 433 -10.25 5.47 -17.98
C TRP A 433 -9.04 4.55 -18.22
N ILE A 434 -9.13 3.32 -17.76
CA ILE A 434 -8.20 2.20 -18.02
C ILE A 434 -9.02 0.94 -18.25
N GLY A 435 -8.54 0.02 -19.09
CA GLY A 435 -9.25 -1.22 -19.41
C GLY A 435 -9.41 -2.15 -18.21
N LEU A 436 -10.46 -2.96 -18.23
CA LEU A 436 -10.67 -4.04 -17.28
C LEU A 436 -9.69 -5.19 -17.56
N GLY A 437 -9.46 -6.03 -16.55
CA GLY A 437 -8.81 -7.33 -16.74
C GLY A 437 -9.63 -8.24 -17.67
N ASP A 438 -8.95 -9.09 -18.43
CA ASP A 438 -9.54 -9.96 -19.44
C ASP A 438 -10.51 -11.01 -18.86
N ASN A 439 -10.40 -11.30 -17.57
CA ASN A 439 -11.18 -12.34 -16.86
C ASN A 439 -12.27 -11.79 -15.92
N TYR A 440 -12.66 -10.52 -16.07
CA TYR A 440 -13.65 -9.90 -15.17
C TYR A 440 -15.05 -10.56 -15.21
N ARG A 441 -15.38 -11.27 -16.28
CA ARG A 441 -16.65 -11.99 -16.39
C ARG A 441 -16.74 -13.17 -15.42
N GLU A 442 -15.61 -13.78 -15.11
CA GLU A 442 -15.47 -14.88 -14.14
C GLU A 442 -15.10 -14.39 -12.75
N ILE A 443 -14.24 -13.35 -12.67
CA ILE A 443 -13.74 -12.79 -11.42
C ILE A 443 -14.42 -11.45 -11.16
N ASN A 444 -15.48 -11.49 -10.36
CA ASN A 444 -16.24 -10.30 -9.99
C ASN A 444 -16.93 -10.48 -8.64
N VAL A 445 -17.43 -9.38 -8.09
CA VAL A 445 -18.04 -9.36 -6.75
C VAL A 445 -19.32 -10.22 -6.69
N GLU A 446 -20.18 -10.14 -7.70
CA GLU A 446 -21.43 -10.92 -7.73
C GLU A 446 -21.15 -12.43 -7.70
N ALA A 447 -20.20 -12.90 -8.49
CA ALA A 447 -19.79 -14.29 -8.49
C ALA A 447 -19.17 -14.71 -7.14
N ALA A 448 -18.34 -13.85 -6.54
CA ALA A 448 -17.73 -14.12 -5.24
C ALA A 448 -18.75 -14.18 -4.11
N LEU A 449 -19.76 -13.32 -4.11
CA LEU A 449 -20.82 -13.33 -3.10
C LEU A 449 -21.77 -14.53 -3.24
N ALA A 450 -21.92 -15.07 -4.44
CA ALA A 450 -22.77 -16.23 -4.71
C ALA A 450 -22.11 -17.57 -4.32
N ASP A 451 -20.79 -17.61 -4.22
CA ASP A 451 -20.03 -18.82 -3.88
C ASP A 451 -19.58 -18.78 -2.42
N PRO A 452 -20.14 -19.61 -1.52
CA PRO A 452 -19.76 -19.65 -0.11
C PRO A 452 -18.28 -20.06 0.12
N ASP A 453 -17.66 -20.69 -0.87
CA ASP A 453 -16.26 -21.11 -0.83
C ASP A 453 -15.32 -20.10 -1.53
N SER A 454 -15.81 -18.92 -1.89
CA SER A 454 -15.01 -17.89 -2.55
C SER A 454 -13.94 -17.28 -1.63
N VAL A 455 -12.98 -16.59 -2.24
CA VAL A 455 -11.93 -15.82 -1.54
C VAL A 455 -12.54 -14.80 -0.58
N PHE A 456 -13.66 -14.15 -0.96
CA PHE A 456 -14.36 -13.16 -0.16
C PHE A 456 -14.70 -13.66 1.24
N TYR A 457 -15.29 -14.86 1.35
CA TYR A 457 -15.69 -15.42 2.64
C TYR A 457 -14.50 -15.87 3.49
N THR A 458 -13.37 -16.22 2.89
CA THR A 458 -12.13 -16.43 3.63
C THR A 458 -11.64 -15.13 4.27
N TYR A 459 -11.61 -14.02 3.54
CA TYR A 459 -11.29 -12.70 4.11
C TYR A 459 -12.26 -12.30 5.23
N GLN A 460 -13.56 -12.48 5.03
CA GLN A 460 -14.57 -12.21 6.05
C GLN A 460 -14.31 -13.01 7.35
N GLN A 461 -13.98 -14.29 7.22
CA GLN A 461 -13.64 -15.15 8.36
C GLN A 461 -12.35 -14.70 9.06
N LEU A 462 -11.31 -14.34 8.30
CA LEU A 462 -10.04 -13.84 8.85
C LEU A 462 -10.24 -12.53 9.62
N ILE A 463 -11.04 -11.61 9.11
CA ILE A 463 -11.40 -10.36 9.78
C ILE A 463 -12.12 -10.64 11.11
N THR A 464 -13.04 -11.59 11.12
CA THR A 464 -13.76 -12.00 12.34
C THR A 464 -12.82 -12.63 13.36
N LEU A 465 -11.93 -13.53 12.92
CA LEU A 465 -10.94 -14.17 13.79
C LEU A 465 -10.02 -13.15 14.45
N ARG A 466 -9.62 -12.11 13.70
CA ARG A 466 -8.75 -11.06 14.22
C ARG A 466 -9.38 -10.30 15.40
N LYS A 467 -10.69 -10.13 15.39
CA LYS A 467 -11.45 -9.47 16.47
C LYS A 467 -11.68 -10.38 17.66
N THR A 468 -11.78 -11.68 17.43
CA THR A 468 -12.18 -12.66 18.45
C THR A 468 -11.02 -13.45 19.05
N LEU A 469 -9.83 -13.38 18.48
CA LEU A 469 -8.64 -14.10 18.92
C LEU A 469 -7.52 -13.11 19.29
N PRO A 470 -7.41 -12.68 20.57
CA PRO A 470 -6.41 -11.72 21.02
C PRO A 470 -4.96 -12.12 20.76
N LEU A 471 -4.70 -13.43 20.64
CA LEU A 471 -3.40 -13.95 20.26
C LEU A 471 -2.89 -13.35 18.93
N LEU A 472 -3.77 -13.07 17.96
CA LEU A 472 -3.39 -12.44 16.69
C LEU A 472 -2.87 -11.00 16.90
N THR A 473 -3.41 -10.29 17.90
CA THR A 473 -2.99 -8.93 18.26
C THR A 473 -1.70 -8.91 19.06
N TRP A 474 -1.53 -9.82 20.02
CA TRP A 474 -0.49 -9.69 21.05
C TRP A 474 0.57 -10.79 21.01
N GLY A 475 0.33 -11.90 20.32
CA GLY A 475 1.26 -13.04 20.27
C GLY A 475 2.60 -12.70 19.62
N ASP A 476 3.61 -13.45 20.02
CA ASP A 476 4.94 -13.42 19.39
C ASP A 476 4.94 -14.11 18.02
N TYR A 477 6.10 -14.22 17.40
CA TYR A 477 6.27 -14.87 16.11
C TYR A 477 7.53 -15.76 16.10
N GLU A 478 7.36 -17.00 15.65
CA GLU A 478 8.46 -17.94 15.42
C GLU A 478 8.27 -18.67 14.09
N ASP A 479 9.27 -18.60 13.23
CA ASP A 479 9.29 -19.33 11.97
C ASP A 479 9.74 -20.77 12.23
N LEU A 480 8.95 -21.75 11.82
CA LEU A 480 9.20 -23.18 12.09
C LEU A 480 10.02 -23.85 10.98
N LEU A 481 10.02 -23.31 9.78
CA LEU A 481 10.73 -23.85 8.60
C LEU A 481 11.42 -22.73 7.81
N PRO A 482 12.36 -22.00 8.42
CA PRO A 482 12.93 -20.79 7.80
C PRO A 482 13.59 -21.01 6.46
N GLU A 483 14.25 -22.17 6.27
CA GLU A 483 15.02 -22.48 5.06
C GLU A 483 14.24 -23.30 4.02
N HIS A 484 12.98 -23.67 4.30
CA HIS A 484 12.22 -24.51 3.37
C HIS A 484 11.75 -23.67 2.15
N PRO A 485 12.03 -24.09 0.91
CA PRO A 485 11.77 -23.28 -0.28
C PRO A 485 10.29 -23.11 -0.62
N SER A 486 9.43 -24.01 -0.15
CA SER A 486 8.01 -24.06 -0.53
C SER A 486 7.04 -24.02 0.65
N LEU A 487 7.46 -24.35 1.86
CA LEU A 487 6.60 -24.30 3.03
C LEU A 487 6.86 -23.05 3.86
N TRP A 488 5.79 -22.39 4.25
CA TRP A 488 5.80 -21.33 5.22
C TRP A 488 4.99 -21.75 6.43
N CYS A 489 5.68 -22.13 7.50
CA CYS A 489 5.06 -22.57 8.74
C CYS A 489 5.59 -21.71 9.87
N TYR A 490 4.68 -21.11 10.64
CA TYR A 490 5.06 -20.30 11.79
C TYR A 490 4.10 -20.51 12.97
N ARG A 491 4.57 -20.12 14.14
CA ARG A 491 3.86 -20.22 15.41
C ARG A 491 3.70 -18.84 16.02
N ARG A 492 2.53 -18.63 16.64
CA ARG A 492 2.25 -17.48 17.48
C ARG A 492 1.86 -17.96 18.86
N GLN A 493 2.35 -17.32 19.94
CA GLN A 493 2.04 -17.70 21.31
C GLN A 493 1.64 -16.47 22.14
N TRP A 494 0.60 -16.63 22.96
CA TRP A 494 0.15 -15.61 23.89
C TRP A 494 -0.72 -16.20 25.00
N GLN A 495 -0.38 -15.92 26.27
CA GLN A 495 -1.15 -16.33 27.47
C GLN A 495 -1.56 -17.81 27.49
N GLY A 496 -0.64 -18.68 27.13
CA GLY A 496 -0.87 -20.13 27.13
C GLY A 496 -1.56 -20.68 25.87
N GLN A 497 -2.03 -19.82 24.99
CA GLN A 497 -2.54 -20.22 23.69
C GLN A 497 -1.42 -20.31 22.65
N THR A 498 -1.54 -21.24 21.73
CA THR A 498 -0.61 -21.43 20.60
C THR A 498 -1.39 -21.53 19.30
N LEU A 499 -1.07 -20.67 18.33
CA LEU A 499 -1.54 -20.76 16.96
C LEU A 499 -0.41 -21.28 16.09
N VAL A 500 -0.67 -22.28 15.27
CA VAL A 500 0.22 -22.75 14.20
C VAL A 500 -0.45 -22.46 12.86
N VAL A 501 0.29 -21.78 12.00
CA VAL A 501 -0.08 -21.51 10.60
C VAL A 501 0.85 -22.29 9.71
N ALA A 502 0.32 -23.11 8.81
CA ALA A 502 1.09 -23.83 7.81
C ALA A 502 0.56 -23.52 6.42
N ALA A 503 1.45 -23.22 5.48
CA ALA A 503 1.10 -22.92 4.11
C ALA A 503 2.10 -23.51 3.12
N ASN A 504 1.59 -24.06 2.03
CA ASN A 504 2.35 -24.49 0.88
C ASN A 504 2.30 -23.41 -0.21
N LEU A 505 3.46 -22.87 -0.57
CA LEU A 505 3.61 -21.80 -1.57
C LEU A 505 3.80 -22.35 -3.00
N SER A 506 3.63 -23.67 -3.20
CA SER A 506 3.94 -24.34 -4.47
C SER A 506 2.76 -25.13 -5.02
N ARG A 507 2.89 -25.54 -6.29
CA ARG A 507 1.97 -26.46 -6.97
C ARG A 507 2.21 -27.93 -6.61
N GLU A 508 3.28 -28.24 -5.86
CA GLU A 508 3.66 -29.59 -5.52
C GLU A 508 3.15 -29.97 -4.13
N LEU A 509 2.90 -31.27 -3.93
CA LEU A 509 2.63 -31.80 -2.61
C LEU A 509 3.87 -31.64 -1.72
N GLN A 510 3.68 -31.12 -0.51
CA GLN A 510 4.76 -30.88 0.44
C GLN A 510 4.51 -31.62 1.75
N ALA A 511 5.41 -32.51 2.13
CA ALA A 511 5.33 -33.21 3.40
C ALA A 511 5.89 -32.33 4.53
N TRP A 512 5.17 -32.26 5.63
CA TRP A 512 5.59 -31.58 6.85
C TRP A 512 5.37 -32.47 8.07
N GLN A 513 6.39 -32.59 8.88
CA GLN A 513 6.32 -33.26 10.20
C GLN A 513 6.69 -32.24 11.27
N PRO A 514 5.71 -31.55 11.83
CA PRO A 514 6.00 -30.67 12.97
C PRO A 514 6.50 -31.48 14.16
N ALA A 515 7.36 -30.86 14.98
CA ALA A 515 7.72 -31.44 16.26
C ALA A 515 6.45 -31.72 17.07
N GLU A 516 6.39 -32.89 17.70
CA GLU A 516 5.22 -33.30 18.49
C GLU A 516 4.88 -32.22 19.54
N ALA A 517 3.74 -31.58 19.37
CA ALA A 517 3.18 -30.70 20.37
C ALA A 517 2.07 -31.48 21.08
N PRO A 518 2.24 -31.90 22.35
CA PRO A 518 1.21 -32.59 23.11
C PRO A 518 0.03 -31.65 23.37
N GLY A 519 -1.19 -32.18 23.30
CA GLY A 519 -2.41 -31.44 23.61
C GLY A 519 -3.50 -31.55 22.55
N GLU A 520 -4.64 -30.96 22.85
CA GLU A 520 -5.76 -30.89 21.90
C GLU A 520 -5.59 -29.71 20.95
N TRP A 521 -5.60 -30.00 19.65
CA TRP A 521 -5.54 -29.01 18.60
C TRP A 521 -6.89 -28.88 17.92
N LYS A 522 -7.31 -27.64 17.71
CA LYS A 522 -8.51 -27.29 16.96
C LYS A 522 -8.12 -26.60 15.67
N MET A 523 -8.51 -27.17 14.54
CA MET A 523 -8.44 -26.46 13.26
C MET A 523 -9.47 -25.33 13.26
N ILE A 524 -9.05 -24.09 12.99
CA ILE A 524 -9.92 -22.91 13.03
C ILE A 524 -10.20 -22.33 11.65
N ILE A 525 -9.31 -22.52 10.68
CA ILE A 525 -9.53 -22.16 9.28
C ILE A 525 -8.66 -23.01 8.36
N SER A 526 -9.19 -23.34 7.20
CA SER A 526 -8.51 -24.01 6.10
C SER A 526 -9.05 -23.50 4.76
N ASN A 527 -8.23 -23.50 3.72
CA ASN A 527 -8.65 -23.15 2.36
C ASN A 527 -9.05 -24.37 1.48
N TYR A 528 -9.11 -25.54 2.09
CA TYR A 528 -9.63 -26.78 1.49
C TYR A 528 -10.75 -27.36 2.36
N ALA A 529 -11.77 -27.95 1.73
CA ALA A 529 -12.96 -28.45 2.43
C ALA A 529 -12.63 -29.64 3.37
N GLU A 530 -11.77 -30.54 2.93
CA GLU A 530 -11.34 -31.71 3.71
C GLU A 530 -9.91 -31.52 4.17
N THR A 531 -9.67 -31.42 5.47
CA THR A 531 -8.37 -31.10 6.04
C THR A 531 -8.10 -31.91 7.31
N THR A 532 -6.82 -32.15 7.56
CA THR A 532 -6.34 -32.86 8.75
C THR A 532 -6.56 -32.02 10.01
N PRO A 533 -7.23 -32.56 11.05
CA PRO A 533 -7.57 -31.78 12.24
C PRO A 533 -6.39 -31.47 13.16
N ARG A 534 -5.20 -32.05 12.92
CA ARG A 534 -4.01 -31.91 13.79
C ARG A 534 -2.76 -31.59 12.97
N PRO A 535 -1.84 -30.78 13.50
CA PRO A 535 -0.59 -30.43 12.82
C PRO A 535 0.48 -31.53 12.97
N THR A 536 0.15 -32.77 12.61
CA THR A 536 1.08 -33.93 12.73
C THR A 536 1.09 -34.73 11.46
N GLY A 537 2.27 -34.97 10.89
CA GLY A 537 2.47 -35.88 9.75
C GLY A 537 1.65 -35.48 8.51
N LEU A 538 1.69 -34.19 8.13
CA LEU A 538 0.86 -33.63 7.08
C LEU A 538 1.52 -33.74 5.71
N THR A 539 0.68 -33.95 4.69
CA THR A 539 1.01 -33.60 3.32
C THR A 539 0.12 -32.46 2.89
N LEU A 540 0.70 -31.28 2.70
CA LEU A 540 -0.02 -30.10 2.23
C LEU A 540 -0.16 -30.15 0.71
N ARG A 541 -1.39 -29.95 0.24
CA ARG A 541 -1.74 -29.90 -1.18
C ARG A 541 -1.24 -28.59 -1.82
N PRO A 542 -1.30 -28.45 -3.15
CA PRO A 542 -0.94 -27.20 -3.81
C PRO A 542 -1.63 -26.00 -3.20
N PHE A 543 -0.87 -24.99 -2.78
CA PHE A 543 -1.34 -23.75 -2.16
C PHE A 543 -2.27 -23.96 -0.95
N GLU A 544 -2.18 -25.08 -0.25
CA GLU A 544 -2.95 -25.33 0.96
C GLU A 544 -2.43 -24.52 2.13
N ALA A 545 -3.36 -23.93 2.90
CA ALA A 545 -3.07 -23.27 4.16
C ALA A 545 -4.06 -23.69 5.25
N ILE A 546 -3.55 -23.84 6.47
CA ILE A 546 -4.33 -24.29 7.62
C ILE A 546 -3.85 -23.56 8.87
N TRP A 547 -4.81 -23.19 9.75
CA TRP A 547 -4.54 -22.69 11.09
C TRP A 547 -5.05 -23.66 12.14
N TRP A 548 -4.20 -24.00 13.10
CA TRP A 548 -4.57 -24.78 14.29
C TRP A 548 -4.32 -23.97 15.54
N LEU A 549 -5.27 -24.03 16.46
CA LEU A 549 -5.21 -23.39 17.77
C LEU A 549 -5.18 -24.46 18.86
N GLN A 550 -4.32 -24.23 19.87
CA GLN A 550 -4.22 -25.00 21.09
C GLN A 550 -4.30 -24.05 22.31
N GLY A 551 -4.98 -24.46 23.39
CA GLY A 551 -5.07 -23.72 24.64
C GLY A 551 -6.42 -23.14 24.94
#